data_685106789e163bb447ad70afeb5ca7fb
#
_entry.id   685106789e163bb447ad70afeb5ca7fb
#
_cell.length_a   1.000
_cell.length_b   1.000
_cell.length_c   1.000
_cell.angle_alpha   90.00
_cell.angle_beta   90.00
_cell.angle_gamma   90.00
#
_symmetry.space_group_name_H-M   'P 1'
#
loop_
_entity.id
_entity.type
_entity.pdbx_description
1 polymer ?
#
loop_
_entity_poly.entity_id
_entity_poly.type
_entity_poly.pdbx_seq_one_letter_code
_entity_poly.pdbx_strand_id
1 'polypeptide(L)'
;MVACNFAGSRRFKVGSVRDHLLGFQGVNGKGETIKSGGTVVKNVTGYDLCKILSGSFGTLTVLTEISIKVLPKPETSKTLIIKNPHVKKALDYLGQSLSSSTDPSGGVFYPDYFGKNFILNDLTHDGGLTGIRIEGPVNSVDQRINKLT
;
A
#
# COMPACT_ATOMS: atom_id res chain seq x y z
N MET A 1 2.57 -9.63 -9.11
CA MET A 1 2.57 -8.40 -8.26
C MET A 1 3.21 -7.22 -8.98
N VAL A 2 4.49 -7.28 -9.40
CA VAL A 2 5.20 -6.15 -10.04
C VAL A 2 4.55 -5.73 -11.35
N ALA A 3 4.34 -6.67 -12.26
CA ALA A 3 3.73 -6.40 -13.56
C ALA A 3 2.34 -5.73 -13.47
N CYS A 4 1.57 -6.01 -12.42
CA CYS A 4 0.25 -5.40 -12.19
C CYS A 4 0.31 -4.13 -11.33
N ASN A 5 1.49 -3.75 -10.83
CA ASN A 5 1.69 -2.64 -9.91
C ASN A 5 0.72 -2.67 -8.69
N PHE A 6 0.53 -3.83 -8.08
CA PHE A 6 -0.37 -3.96 -6.95
C PHE A 6 0.08 -3.10 -5.77
N ALA A 7 -0.89 -2.43 -5.17
CA ALA A 7 -0.70 -1.64 -3.96
C ALA A 7 -1.88 -1.86 -3.01
N GLY A 8 -1.63 -1.77 -1.72
CA GLY A 8 -2.65 -1.87 -0.68
C GLY A 8 -3.01 -0.51 -0.08
N SER A 9 -3.72 -0.54 1.06
CA SER A 9 -4.17 0.64 1.80
C SER A 9 -3.04 1.57 2.29
N ARG A 10 -1.77 1.11 2.24
CA ARG A 10 -0.58 1.91 2.58
C ARG A 10 -0.03 2.74 1.41
N ARG A 11 -0.65 2.68 0.23
CA ARG A 11 -0.12 3.32 -0.98
C ARG A 11 0.16 4.82 -0.82
N PHE A 12 -0.71 5.54 -0.17
CA PHE A 12 -0.57 6.99 0.02
C PHE A 12 0.62 7.36 0.91
N LYS A 13 1.05 6.45 1.80
CA LYS A 13 2.17 6.65 2.72
C LYS A 13 3.49 6.15 2.15
N VAL A 14 3.49 4.95 1.57
CA VAL A 14 4.72 4.25 1.18
C VAL A 14 4.90 4.08 -0.32
N GLY A 15 3.91 4.48 -1.12
CA GLY A 15 3.92 4.29 -2.57
C GLY A 15 3.41 2.91 -3.00
N SER A 16 3.53 2.66 -4.29
CA SER A 16 3.17 1.40 -4.95
C SER A 16 4.42 0.57 -5.26
N VAL A 17 4.25 -0.60 -5.83
CA VAL A 17 5.38 -1.44 -6.30
C VAL A 17 6.28 -0.67 -7.27
N ARG A 18 5.69 0.18 -8.14
CA ARG A 18 6.43 1.06 -9.06
C ARG A 18 7.45 1.96 -8.37
N ASP A 19 7.12 2.42 -7.15
CA ASP A 19 7.98 3.33 -6.40
C ASP A 19 9.11 2.58 -5.68
N HIS A 20 8.99 1.28 -5.55
CA HIS A 20 9.94 0.40 -4.88
C HIS A 20 10.82 -0.41 -5.86
N LEU A 21 10.43 -0.55 -7.14
CA LEU A 21 11.20 -1.30 -8.12
C LEU A 21 12.45 -0.51 -8.53
N LEU A 22 13.63 -1.04 -8.18
CA LEU A 22 14.94 -0.44 -8.45
C LEU A 22 15.60 -0.99 -9.71
N GLY A 23 15.34 -2.24 -10.05
CA GLY A 23 15.91 -2.91 -11.19
C GLY A 23 15.20 -4.22 -11.52
N PHE A 24 15.43 -4.70 -12.73
CA PHE A 24 14.89 -5.96 -13.19
C PHE A 24 15.78 -6.61 -14.26
N GLN A 25 15.63 -7.91 -14.40
CA GLN A 25 16.01 -8.68 -15.58
C GLN A 25 14.77 -9.42 -16.10
N GLY A 26 14.65 -9.57 -17.39
CA GLY A 26 13.52 -10.25 -17.99
C GLY A 26 13.76 -10.58 -19.46
N VAL A 27 12.79 -11.25 -20.09
CA VAL A 27 12.82 -11.65 -21.48
C VAL A 27 11.68 -10.94 -22.23
N ASN A 28 12.02 -10.27 -23.33
CA ASN A 28 11.05 -9.56 -24.17
C ASN A 28 10.31 -10.51 -25.14
N GLY A 29 9.37 -9.97 -25.92
CA GLY A 29 8.61 -10.76 -26.91
C GLY A 29 9.43 -11.31 -28.08
N LYS A 30 10.70 -10.91 -28.24
CA LYS A 30 11.64 -11.45 -29.24
C LYS A 30 12.51 -12.58 -28.67
N GLY A 31 12.36 -12.93 -27.38
CA GLY A 31 13.24 -13.89 -26.70
C GLY A 31 14.58 -13.30 -26.23
N GLU A 32 14.76 -11.98 -26.30
CA GLU A 32 16.00 -11.31 -25.91
C GLU A 32 15.96 -11.01 -24.41
N THR A 33 17.09 -11.27 -23.72
CA THR A 33 17.24 -10.87 -22.31
C THR A 33 17.49 -9.38 -22.23
N ILE A 34 16.68 -8.69 -21.43
CA ILE A 34 16.81 -7.27 -21.15
C ILE A 34 17.06 -7.05 -19.66
N LYS A 35 17.86 -6.04 -19.32
CA LYS A 35 18.15 -5.64 -17.96
C LYS A 35 18.14 -4.12 -17.85
N SER A 36 17.54 -3.61 -16.78
CA SER A 36 17.55 -2.16 -16.48
C SER A 36 17.52 -1.91 -14.99
N GLY A 37 18.03 -0.75 -14.58
CA GLY A 37 18.16 -0.39 -13.16
C GLY A 37 19.29 -1.15 -12.48
N GLY A 38 19.18 -1.29 -11.16
CA GLY A 38 20.18 -1.95 -10.33
C GLY A 38 19.70 -2.13 -8.89
N THR A 39 20.64 -2.16 -7.96
CA THR A 39 20.35 -2.30 -6.51
C THR A 39 20.44 -0.99 -5.75
N VAL A 40 20.64 0.13 -6.44
CA VAL A 40 20.80 1.46 -5.84
C VAL A 40 19.54 2.31 -6.05
N VAL A 41 19.22 3.12 -5.07
CA VAL A 41 17.99 3.96 -5.08
C VAL A 41 18.07 5.07 -6.13
N LYS A 42 19.27 5.55 -6.46
CA LYS A 42 19.49 6.59 -7.45
C LYS A 42 20.28 6.04 -8.64
N ASN A 43 19.60 5.91 -9.77
CA ASN A 43 20.22 5.64 -11.07
C ASN A 43 19.63 6.59 -12.09
N VAL A 44 20.46 7.50 -12.61
CA VAL A 44 20.05 8.57 -13.53
C VAL A 44 20.53 8.31 -14.96
N THR A 45 21.07 7.12 -15.24
CA THR A 45 21.56 6.76 -16.56
C THR A 45 20.45 6.16 -17.41
N GLY A 46 20.04 6.86 -18.46
CA GLY A 46 19.04 6.42 -19.43
C GLY A 46 17.59 6.51 -18.94
N TYR A 47 16.70 5.82 -19.64
CA TYR A 47 15.27 5.77 -19.30
C TYR A 47 15.02 4.80 -18.12
N ASP A 48 14.11 5.21 -17.22
CA ASP A 48 13.66 4.36 -16.12
C ASP A 48 12.64 3.33 -16.62
N LEU A 49 13.14 2.25 -17.20
CA LEU A 49 12.29 1.15 -17.70
C LEU A 49 11.53 0.43 -16.58
N CYS A 50 12.02 0.50 -15.33
CA CYS A 50 11.31 -0.05 -14.18
C CYS A 50 9.90 0.57 -14.04
N LYS A 51 9.80 1.88 -14.29
CA LYS A 51 8.52 2.61 -14.21
C LYS A 51 7.54 2.23 -15.32
N ILE A 52 8.04 1.84 -16.49
CA ILE A 52 7.24 1.39 -17.62
C ILE A 52 6.72 -0.04 -17.39
N LEU A 53 7.59 -0.90 -16.85
CA LEU A 53 7.24 -2.31 -16.61
C LEU A 53 6.25 -2.50 -15.46
N SER A 54 6.32 -1.66 -14.44
CA SER A 54 5.34 -1.68 -13.35
C SER A 54 3.97 -1.23 -13.85
N GLY A 55 3.02 -2.17 -13.93
CA GLY A 55 1.69 -1.94 -14.48
C GLY A 55 1.54 -2.33 -15.95
N SER A 56 2.56 -2.93 -16.57
CA SER A 56 2.48 -3.44 -17.96
C SER A 56 1.71 -4.75 -18.10
N PHE A 57 1.25 -5.36 -17.01
CA PHE A 57 0.56 -6.65 -16.96
C PHE A 57 1.31 -7.81 -17.62
N GLY A 58 2.65 -7.70 -17.74
CA GLY A 58 3.48 -8.70 -18.41
C GLY A 58 3.47 -8.63 -19.93
N THR A 59 2.86 -7.60 -20.53
CA THR A 59 2.75 -7.46 -21.99
C THR A 59 4.07 -7.06 -22.67
N LEU A 60 4.99 -6.46 -21.90
CA LEU A 60 6.27 -5.98 -22.43
C LEU A 60 7.42 -6.96 -22.19
N THR A 61 7.40 -7.68 -21.07
CA THR A 61 8.47 -8.60 -20.70
C THR A 61 8.01 -9.60 -19.65
N VAL A 62 8.62 -10.79 -19.66
CA VAL A 62 8.54 -11.76 -18.57
C VAL A 62 9.68 -11.46 -17.60
N LEU A 63 9.34 -11.04 -16.38
CA LEU A 63 10.32 -10.73 -15.35
C LEU A 63 10.91 -12.02 -14.77
N THR A 64 12.23 -12.14 -14.81
CA THR A 64 12.98 -13.29 -14.26
C THR A 64 13.69 -12.95 -12.95
N GLU A 65 14.11 -11.69 -12.80
CA GLU A 65 14.74 -11.16 -11.60
C GLU A 65 14.26 -9.75 -11.31
N ILE A 66 14.09 -9.40 -10.05
CA ILE A 66 13.72 -8.06 -9.61
C ILE A 66 14.54 -7.61 -8.40
N SER A 67 14.90 -6.33 -8.37
CA SER A 67 15.49 -5.65 -7.22
C SER A 67 14.46 -4.69 -6.66
N ILE A 68 14.07 -4.89 -5.40
CA ILE A 68 13.03 -4.10 -4.73
C ILE A 68 13.61 -3.42 -3.49
N LYS A 69 13.35 -2.11 -3.37
CA LYS A 69 13.56 -1.38 -2.11
C LYS A 69 12.58 -1.88 -1.06
N VAL A 70 13.09 -2.24 0.11
CA VAL A 70 12.29 -2.62 1.27
C VAL A 70 12.32 -1.51 2.32
N LEU A 71 11.27 -1.43 3.13
CA LEU A 71 11.19 -0.53 4.27
C LEU A 71 11.39 -1.33 5.56
N PRO A 72 11.96 -0.73 6.61
CA PRO A 72 12.02 -1.35 7.92
C PRO A 72 10.63 -1.72 8.43
N LYS A 73 10.51 -2.87 9.09
CA LYS A 73 9.26 -3.24 9.76
C LYS A 73 9.02 -2.27 10.92
N PRO A 74 7.82 -1.67 11.04
CA PRO A 74 7.50 -0.84 12.19
C PRO A 74 7.51 -1.68 13.47
N GLU A 75 7.88 -1.06 14.60
CA GLU A 75 7.91 -1.70 15.92
C GLU A 75 6.52 -2.21 16.31
N THR A 76 5.50 -1.38 16.10
CA THR A 76 4.11 -1.77 16.33
C THR A 76 3.16 -1.14 15.31
N SER A 77 1.95 -1.68 15.26
CA SER A 77 0.85 -1.10 14.49
C SER A 77 -0.47 -1.29 15.23
N LYS A 78 -1.31 -0.26 15.22
CA LYS A 78 -2.69 -0.32 15.70
C LYS A 78 -3.65 0.17 14.63
N THR A 79 -4.83 -0.42 14.59
CA THR A 79 -5.89 -0.01 13.66
C THR A 79 -7.10 0.41 14.47
N LEU A 80 -7.50 1.68 14.34
CA LEU A 80 -8.78 2.17 14.82
C LEU A 80 -9.86 1.67 13.85
N ILE A 81 -10.88 1.00 14.38
CA ILE A 81 -12.03 0.54 13.62
C ILE A 81 -13.25 1.35 14.04
N ILE A 82 -13.84 2.05 13.09
CA ILE A 82 -15.05 2.85 13.30
C ILE A 82 -16.20 2.16 12.58
N LYS A 83 -17.24 1.85 13.34
CA LYS A 83 -18.49 1.28 12.82
C LYS A 83 -19.38 2.39 12.35
N ASN A 84 -19.63 2.48 11.07
CA ASN A 84 -20.53 3.48 10.52
C ASN A 84 -21.29 2.97 9.30
N PRO A 85 -22.59 3.25 9.21
CA PRO A 85 -23.43 2.72 8.14
C PRO A 85 -23.32 3.49 6.82
N HIS A 86 -22.71 4.69 6.78
CA HIS A 86 -22.75 5.57 5.61
C HIS A 86 -21.38 5.92 5.05
N VAL A 87 -21.22 5.76 3.73
CA VAL A 87 -20.02 6.09 2.96
C VAL A 87 -19.53 7.51 3.22
N LYS A 88 -20.45 8.50 3.27
CA LYS A 88 -20.11 9.90 3.50
C LYS A 88 -19.34 10.10 4.80
N LYS A 89 -19.85 9.54 5.91
CA LYS A 89 -19.15 9.60 7.21
C LYS A 89 -17.79 8.89 7.19
N ALA A 90 -17.71 7.77 6.48
CA ALA A 90 -16.44 7.05 6.32
C ALA A 90 -15.39 7.91 5.62
N LEU A 91 -15.78 8.60 4.53
CA LEU A 91 -14.91 9.51 3.80
C LEU A 91 -14.50 10.72 4.64
N ASP A 92 -15.41 11.27 5.43
CA ASP A 92 -15.11 12.37 6.36
C ASP A 92 -14.06 11.95 7.41
N TYR A 93 -14.21 10.78 8.03
CA TYR A 93 -13.24 10.26 9.00
C TYR A 93 -11.87 9.99 8.36
N LEU A 94 -11.84 9.36 7.18
CA LEU A 94 -10.60 9.14 6.44
C LEU A 94 -9.94 10.46 6.07
N GLY A 95 -10.69 11.42 5.54
CA GLY A 95 -10.19 12.75 5.17
C GLY A 95 -9.61 13.51 6.37
N GLN A 96 -10.34 13.54 7.49
CA GLN A 96 -9.88 14.18 8.74
C GLN A 96 -8.60 13.51 9.27
N SER A 97 -8.54 12.17 9.27
CA SER A 97 -7.36 11.45 9.74
C SER A 97 -6.13 11.75 8.89
N LEU A 98 -6.29 11.78 7.55
CA LEU A 98 -5.21 12.09 6.60
C LEU A 98 -4.70 13.54 6.73
N SER A 99 -5.57 14.47 7.10
CA SER A 99 -5.23 15.88 7.29
C SER A 99 -4.70 16.18 8.69
N SER A 100 -4.74 15.21 9.60
CA SER A 100 -4.35 15.38 11.00
C SER A 100 -2.86 15.13 11.22
N SER A 101 -2.37 15.51 12.40
CA SER A 101 -1.00 15.20 12.85
C SER A 101 -0.79 13.74 13.25
N THR A 102 -1.80 12.88 13.07
CA THR A 102 -1.71 11.47 13.47
C THR A 102 -0.97 10.60 12.45
N ASP A 103 -0.70 11.14 11.25
CA ASP A 103 0.12 10.52 10.20
C ASP A 103 -0.21 9.03 9.96
N PRO A 104 -1.44 8.71 9.53
CA PRO A 104 -1.88 7.33 9.32
C PRO A 104 -1.07 6.64 8.22
N SER A 105 -0.82 5.35 8.39
CA SER A 105 -0.10 4.53 7.42
C SER A 105 -1.01 3.78 6.46
N GLY A 106 -2.29 3.68 6.78
CA GLY A 106 -3.31 3.01 5.96
C GLY A 106 -4.70 3.48 6.30
N GLY A 107 -5.57 3.51 5.30
CA GLY A 107 -6.98 3.81 5.45
C GLY A 107 -7.83 2.91 4.54
N VAL A 108 -8.98 2.46 5.02
CA VAL A 108 -9.88 1.61 4.26
C VAL A 108 -11.33 1.81 4.72
N PHE A 109 -12.24 1.71 3.78
CA PHE A 109 -13.67 1.60 4.05
C PHE A 109 -14.19 0.30 3.42
N TYR A 110 -14.92 -0.48 4.22
CA TYR A 110 -15.65 -1.66 3.79
C TYR A 110 -17.15 -1.39 3.87
N PRO A 111 -17.87 -1.38 2.73
CA PRO A 111 -19.33 -1.28 2.72
C PRO A 111 -20.01 -2.49 3.37
N ASP A 112 -21.28 -2.35 3.77
CA ASP A 112 -22.08 -3.37 4.46
C ASP A 112 -22.05 -4.75 3.81
N TYR A 113 -22.16 -4.81 2.49
CA TYR A 113 -22.21 -6.09 1.78
C TYR A 113 -20.92 -6.92 1.88
N PHE A 114 -19.80 -6.31 2.26
CA PHE A 114 -18.56 -7.03 2.56
C PHE A 114 -18.45 -7.44 4.03
N GLY A 115 -19.18 -6.79 4.95
CA GLY A 115 -19.03 -7.01 6.40
C GLY A 115 -19.38 -8.44 6.85
N LYS A 116 -20.31 -9.08 6.16
CA LYS A 116 -20.73 -10.47 6.46
C LYS A 116 -19.68 -11.53 6.13
N ASN A 117 -18.71 -11.21 5.29
CA ASN A 117 -17.64 -12.12 4.84
C ASN A 117 -16.26 -11.78 5.42
N PHE A 118 -16.21 -10.94 6.44
CA PHE A 118 -14.96 -10.54 7.05
C PHE A 118 -14.39 -11.72 7.88
N ILE A 119 -13.11 -12.04 7.63
CA ILE A 119 -12.39 -13.17 8.25
C ILE A 119 -12.14 -12.92 9.77
N LEU A 120 -12.36 -11.71 10.25
CA LEU A 120 -12.21 -11.37 11.67
C LEU A 120 -13.54 -11.66 12.38
N ASN A 121 -13.68 -12.87 12.90
CA ASN A 121 -14.88 -13.39 13.56
C ASN A 121 -15.44 -12.48 14.68
N ASP A 122 -14.61 -11.61 15.27
CA ASP A 122 -15.00 -10.68 16.33
C ASP A 122 -15.57 -9.35 15.81
N LEU A 123 -15.54 -9.14 14.50
CA LEU A 123 -16.01 -7.91 13.85
C LEU A 123 -17.28 -8.09 13.02
N THR A 124 -18.05 -9.17 13.27
CA THR A 124 -19.37 -9.31 12.67
C THR A 124 -20.23 -8.09 13.02
N HIS A 125 -20.55 -7.29 12.03
CA HIS A 125 -21.28 -6.05 12.23
C HIS A 125 -22.24 -5.80 11.07
N ASP A 126 -23.47 -5.39 11.41
CA ASP A 126 -24.42 -4.86 10.46
C ASP A 126 -24.04 -3.40 10.17
N GLY A 127 -23.43 -3.17 9.01
CA GLY A 127 -23.02 -1.83 8.59
C GLY A 127 -21.59 -1.75 8.05
N GLY A 128 -21.23 -0.60 7.48
CA GLY A 128 -19.88 -0.34 6.97
C GLY A 128 -18.84 -0.23 8.08
N LEU A 129 -17.60 -0.58 7.77
CA LEU A 129 -16.44 -0.44 8.65
C LEU A 129 -15.40 0.50 8.04
N THR A 130 -14.92 1.44 8.84
CA THR A 130 -13.78 2.29 8.46
C THR A 130 -12.58 1.92 9.32
N GLY A 131 -11.47 1.56 8.69
CA GLY A 131 -10.21 1.26 9.36
C GLY A 131 -9.17 2.34 9.11
N ILE A 132 -8.55 2.85 10.18
CA ILE A 132 -7.43 3.81 10.11
C ILE A 132 -6.25 3.17 10.83
N ARG A 133 -5.15 2.91 10.11
CA ARG A 133 -3.97 2.24 10.64
C ARG A 133 -2.86 3.23 10.93
N ILE A 134 -2.24 3.11 12.09
CA ILE A 134 -1.06 3.87 12.53
C ILE A 134 0.07 2.89 12.84
N GLU A 135 1.27 3.22 12.42
CA GLU A 135 2.48 2.42 12.60
C GLU A 135 3.62 3.28 13.15
N GLY A 136 4.55 2.63 13.87
CA GLY A 136 5.76 3.28 14.40
C GLY A 136 6.18 2.75 15.77
N PRO A 137 6.92 3.57 16.58
CA PRO A 137 7.26 3.26 17.96
C PRO A 137 6.02 3.17 18.85
N VAL A 138 6.02 2.26 19.83
CA VAL A 138 4.84 1.93 20.68
C VAL A 138 4.21 3.20 21.27
N ASN A 139 4.98 3.99 22.02
CA ASN A 139 4.46 5.19 22.69
C ASN A 139 3.88 6.21 21.71
N SER A 140 4.49 6.36 20.53
CA SER A 140 4.01 7.28 19.48
C SER A 140 2.69 6.80 18.90
N VAL A 141 2.56 5.48 18.64
CA VAL A 141 1.33 4.89 18.09
C VAL A 141 0.17 5.07 19.07
N ASP A 142 0.41 4.87 20.37
CA ASP A 142 -0.61 5.00 21.40
C ASP A 142 -1.12 6.46 21.53
N GLN A 143 -0.21 7.42 21.55
CA GLN A 143 -0.60 8.83 21.58
C GLN A 143 -1.38 9.25 20.33
N ARG A 144 -0.99 8.76 19.14
CA ARG A 144 -1.67 9.11 17.89
C ARG A 144 -3.04 8.44 17.75
N ILE A 145 -3.20 7.19 18.23
CA ILE A 145 -4.51 6.54 18.29
C ILE A 145 -5.46 7.30 19.22
N ASN A 146 -5.00 7.70 20.42
CA ASN A 146 -5.81 8.45 21.37
C ASN A 146 -6.26 9.83 20.83
N LYS A 147 -5.56 10.40 19.86
CA LYS A 147 -5.99 11.65 19.20
C LYS A 147 -7.08 11.44 18.16
N LEU A 148 -7.29 10.20 17.70
CA LEU A 148 -8.32 9.85 16.72
C LEU A 148 -9.62 9.37 17.37
N THR A 149 -9.57 9.03 18.65
CA THR A 149 -10.73 8.64 19.47
C THR A 149 -11.34 9.84 20.14
#